data_1c052c14f8f1053ed9105f61483c6afc
#
_entry.id   1c052c14f8f1053ed9105f61483c6afc
#
_cell.length_a   1.000
_cell.length_b   1.000
_cell.length_c   1.000
_cell.angle_alpha   90.00
_cell.angle_beta   90.00
_cell.angle_gamma   90.00
#
_symmetry.space_group_name_H-M   'P 1'
#
loop_
_entity.id
_entity.type
_entity.pdbx_description
1 polymer ?
#
loop_
_entity_poly.entity_id
_entity_poly.type
_entity_poly.pdbx_seq_one_letter_code
_entity_poly.pdbx_strand_id
1 'polypeptide(L)'
;MKNVGIITICDNDNYGNRLQNYALHETLNKLGIKNTTFWPEWAEDKTTLERKIKIAIKSILNMYDIKAKRYLIFKQFTDSKIDNQYINFENLDKISNEFDYFIVGSDQIWNYNFGLAQDKDFLKFTDYDKRISYAPSFGISDIEEKWKAKICNGVNSIKYLSVRENQGAKIIKELTGRNAKVLLDPTLLLSKEEWRKVQKKP
;
A
#
# COMPACT_ATOMS: atom_id res chain seq x y z
N MET A 1 -19.91 -3.18 -11.75
CA MET A 1 -18.62 -3.75 -11.24
C MET A 1 -18.17 -2.85 -10.10
N LYS A 2 -17.76 -3.41 -8.97
CA LYS A 2 -17.25 -2.58 -7.86
C LYS A 2 -15.88 -2.01 -8.21
N ASN A 3 -15.64 -0.77 -7.75
CA ASN A 3 -14.39 -0.05 -7.93
C ASN A 3 -13.74 0.25 -6.56
N VAL A 4 -12.47 -0.12 -6.37
CA VAL A 4 -11.77 -0.05 -5.08
C VAL A 4 -10.50 0.76 -5.21
N GLY A 5 -10.32 1.75 -4.33
CA GLY A 5 -9.07 2.48 -4.16
C GLY A 5 -8.16 1.79 -3.13
N ILE A 6 -6.87 1.68 -3.40
CA ILE A 6 -5.89 1.06 -2.49
C ILE A 6 -4.91 2.12 -1.99
N ILE A 7 -4.80 2.25 -0.67
CA ILE A 7 -3.79 3.05 0.03
C ILE A 7 -2.79 2.09 0.68
N THR A 8 -1.55 2.14 0.25
CA THR A 8 -0.47 1.31 0.80
C THR A 8 0.85 2.07 0.79
N ILE A 9 1.92 1.44 1.30
CA ILE A 9 3.26 2.04 1.25
C ILE A 9 3.74 2.08 -0.20
N CYS A 10 4.05 3.29 -0.67
CA CYS A 10 4.47 3.55 -2.04
C CYS A 10 5.98 3.79 -2.09
N ASP A 11 6.75 2.74 -2.27
CA ASP A 11 8.17 2.85 -2.59
C ASP A 11 8.59 1.82 -3.67
N ASN A 12 9.67 2.10 -4.39
CA ASN A 12 10.24 1.21 -5.39
C ASN A 12 11.60 0.62 -4.92
N ASP A 13 11.86 0.61 -3.62
CA ASP A 13 13.10 0.10 -3.04
C ASP A 13 12.91 -1.19 -2.22
N ASN A 14 11.67 -1.52 -1.87
CA ASN A 14 11.33 -2.66 -1.01
C ASN A 14 10.52 -3.72 -1.77
N TYR A 15 11.05 -4.96 -1.81
CA TYR A 15 10.37 -6.10 -2.44
C TYR A 15 9.00 -6.38 -1.81
N GLY A 16 8.95 -6.41 -0.48
CA GLY A 16 7.72 -6.69 0.27
C GLY A 16 6.60 -5.75 -0.14
N ASN A 17 6.88 -4.44 -0.17
CA ASN A 17 5.89 -3.43 -0.53
C ASN A 17 5.32 -3.64 -1.93
N ARG A 18 6.15 -3.96 -2.90
CA ARG A 18 5.68 -4.15 -4.29
C ARG A 18 4.93 -5.45 -4.47
N LEU A 19 5.42 -6.53 -3.88
CA LEU A 19 4.81 -7.85 -4.04
C LEU A 19 3.49 -7.95 -3.29
N GLN A 20 3.35 -7.38 -2.08
CA GLN A 20 2.08 -7.38 -1.38
C GLN A 20 1.02 -6.55 -2.10
N ASN A 21 1.39 -5.37 -2.65
CA ASN A 21 0.47 -4.55 -3.42
C ASN A 21 0.01 -5.26 -4.70
N TYR A 22 0.93 -5.85 -5.46
CA TYR A 22 0.61 -6.66 -6.64
C TYR A 22 -0.33 -7.83 -6.29
N ALA A 23 -0.04 -8.54 -5.21
CA ALA A 23 -0.86 -9.68 -4.81
C ALA A 23 -2.29 -9.27 -4.41
N LEU A 24 -2.45 -8.13 -3.73
CA LEU A 24 -3.77 -7.59 -3.42
C LEU A 24 -4.50 -7.18 -4.70
N HIS A 25 -3.83 -6.45 -5.60
CA HIS A 25 -4.37 -6.03 -6.90
C HIS A 25 -4.86 -7.24 -7.71
N GLU A 26 -4.04 -8.27 -7.90
CA GLU A 26 -4.41 -9.48 -8.63
C GLU A 26 -5.54 -10.25 -7.96
N THR A 27 -5.55 -10.30 -6.64
CA THR A 27 -6.64 -10.97 -5.90
C THR A 27 -7.98 -10.27 -6.14
N LEU A 28 -8.01 -8.94 -6.11
CA LEU A 28 -9.22 -8.17 -6.42
C LEU A 28 -9.64 -8.35 -7.88
N ASN A 29 -8.70 -8.35 -8.83
CA ASN A 29 -8.98 -8.62 -10.25
C ASN A 29 -9.64 -10.00 -10.45
N LYS A 30 -9.14 -11.05 -9.77
CA LYS A 30 -9.72 -12.40 -9.81
C LYS A 30 -11.16 -12.44 -9.27
N LEU A 31 -11.48 -11.57 -8.33
CA LEU A 31 -12.84 -11.40 -7.81
C LEU A 31 -13.75 -10.54 -8.70
N GLY A 32 -13.25 -10.08 -9.86
CA GLY A 32 -14.00 -9.20 -10.75
C GLY A 32 -14.16 -7.76 -10.21
N ILE A 33 -13.27 -7.34 -9.33
CA ILE A 33 -13.29 -6.01 -8.69
C ILE A 33 -12.23 -5.15 -9.37
N LYS A 34 -12.67 -4.05 -9.99
CA LYS A 34 -11.75 -3.03 -10.51
C LYS A 34 -11.05 -2.35 -9.32
N ASN A 35 -9.75 -2.16 -9.42
CA ASN A 35 -9.01 -1.53 -8.33
C ASN A 35 -7.85 -0.69 -8.84
N THR A 36 -7.51 0.35 -8.09
CA THR A 36 -6.45 1.31 -8.41
C THR A 36 -5.64 1.64 -7.17
N THR A 37 -4.32 1.53 -7.24
CA THR A 37 -3.42 1.93 -6.14
C THR A 37 -3.08 3.41 -6.28
N PHE A 38 -3.26 4.18 -5.20
CA PHE A 38 -2.91 5.61 -5.19
C PHE A 38 -1.46 5.82 -4.77
N TRP A 39 -0.76 6.60 -5.60
CA TRP A 39 0.60 7.06 -5.35
C TRP A 39 0.61 8.56 -5.10
N PRO A 40 1.50 9.06 -4.25
CA PRO A 40 1.64 10.49 -4.08
C PRO A 40 2.14 11.14 -5.38
N GLU A 41 1.61 12.30 -5.72
CA GLU A 41 1.93 13.03 -6.97
C GLU A 41 3.43 13.28 -7.15
N TRP A 42 4.17 13.51 -6.06
CA TRP A 42 5.63 13.70 -6.13
C TRP A 42 6.39 12.44 -6.57
N ALA A 43 5.79 11.26 -6.47
CA ALA A 43 6.38 10.00 -6.96
C ALA A 43 6.14 9.79 -8.47
N GLU A 44 5.30 10.62 -9.10
CA GLU A 44 5.10 10.59 -10.55
C GLU A 44 6.39 10.99 -11.27
N ASP A 45 6.80 10.16 -12.21
CA ASP A 45 7.97 10.47 -13.04
C ASP A 45 7.61 11.50 -14.11
N LYS A 46 7.57 12.77 -13.70
CA LYS A 46 7.40 13.94 -14.61
C LYS A 46 8.69 14.30 -15.35
N THR A 47 9.64 13.36 -15.46
CA THR A 47 10.92 13.65 -16.12
C THR A 47 10.71 13.90 -17.61
N THR A 48 11.27 15.03 -18.07
CA THR A 48 11.34 15.35 -19.50
C THR A 48 12.15 14.29 -20.25
N LEU A 49 11.90 14.16 -21.56
CA LEU A 49 12.64 13.21 -22.41
C LEU A 49 14.16 13.37 -22.27
N GLU A 50 14.65 14.61 -22.20
CA GLU A 50 16.08 14.91 -21.97
C GLU A 50 16.61 14.33 -20.67
N ARG A 51 15.82 14.41 -19.59
CA ARG A 51 16.20 13.85 -18.29
C ARG A 51 16.18 12.31 -18.32
N LYS A 52 15.20 11.71 -19.03
CA LYS A 52 15.16 10.26 -19.28
C LYS A 52 16.40 9.78 -20.04
N ILE A 53 16.83 10.53 -21.06
CA ILE A 53 18.05 10.25 -21.81
C ILE A 53 19.29 10.38 -20.91
N LYS A 54 19.40 11.45 -20.11
CA LYS A 54 20.50 11.62 -19.14
C LYS A 54 20.56 10.51 -18.11
N ILE A 55 19.40 10.08 -17.61
CA ILE A 55 19.30 8.93 -16.67
C ILE A 55 19.74 7.64 -17.37
N ALA A 56 19.30 7.40 -18.61
CA ALA A 56 19.70 6.22 -19.38
C ALA A 56 21.22 6.21 -19.65
N ILE A 57 21.80 7.34 -20.04
CA ILE A 57 23.27 7.48 -20.23
C ILE A 57 24.00 7.24 -18.91
N LYS A 58 23.53 7.85 -17.82
CA LYS A 58 24.12 7.67 -16.49
C LYS A 58 23.97 6.23 -15.98
N SER A 59 22.86 5.55 -16.29
CA SER A 59 22.69 4.13 -15.95
C SER A 59 23.61 3.20 -16.76
N ILE A 60 23.92 3.55 -18.00
CA ILE A 60 24.91 2.83 -18.81
C ILE A 60 26.33 3.05 -18.26
N LEU A 61 26.64 4.29 -17.86
CA LEU A 61 27.95 4.64 -17.27
C LEU A 61 28.11 4.12 -15.84
N ASN A 62 27.02 4.03 -15.07
CA ASN A 62 26.98 3.49 -13.70
C ASN A 62 26.37 2.07 -13.66
N MET A 63 26.74 1.20 -14.60
CA MET A 63 26.24 -0.19 -14.67
C MET A 63 26.42 -1.00 -13.38
N TYR A 64 27.15 -0.47 -12.39
CA TYR A 64 27.42 -1.09 -11.10
C TYR A 64 26.55 -0.55 -9.94
N ASP A 65 25.66 0.44 -10.16
CA ASP A 65 24.77 0.91 -9.10
C ASP A 65 23.57 -0.04 -8.95
N ILE A 66 23.74 -1.02 -8.08
CA ILE A 66 22.73 -2.04 -7.74
C ILE A 66 21.43 -1.39 -7.24
N LYS A 67 21.52 -0.26 -6.53
CA LYS A 67 20.33 0.44 -5.99
C LYS A 67 19.51 1.06 -7.11
N ALA A 68 20.18 1.77 -8.04
CA ALA A 68 19.50 2.37 -9.19
C ALA A 68 18.87 1.31 -10.09
N LYS A 69 19.58 0.20 -10.34
CA LYS A 69 19.05 -0.93 -11.11
C LYS A 69 17.83 -1.55 -10.43
N ARG A 70 17.88 -1.77 -9.12
CA ARG A 70 16.77 -2.29 -8.34
C ARG A 70 15.54 -1.38 -8.42
N TYR A 71 15.71 -0.09 -8.21
CA TYR A 71 14.64 0.91 -8.32
C TYR A 71 13.94 0.86 -9.69
N LEU A 72 14.72 0.84 -10.77
CA LEU A 72 14.18 0.77 -12.14
C LEU A 72 13.39 -0.51 -12.39
N ILE A 73 13.88 -1.66 -11.91
CA ILE A 73 13.18 -2.94 -12.04
C ILE A 73 11.86 -2.91 -11.30
N PHE A 74 11.82 -2.37 -10.09
CA PHE A 74 10.58 -2.27 -9.31
C PHE A 74 9.60 -1.27 -9.91
N LYS A 75 10.11 -0.13 -10.36
CA LYS A 75 9.27 0.84 -11.06
C LYS A 75 8.64 0.22 -12.31
N GLN A 76 9.41 -0.46 -13.13
CA GLN A 76 8.90 -1.16 -14.32
C GLN A 76 7.86 -2.24 -13.95
N PHE A 77 8.10 -3.00 -12.87
CA PHE A 77 7.14 -3.97 -12.37
C PHE A 77 5.83 -3.29 -11.95
N THR A 78 5.93 -2.25 -11.14
CA THR A 78 4.78 -1.48 -10.66
C THR A 78 3.96 -0.93 -11.83
N ASP A 79 4.61 -0.21 -12.75
CA ASP A 79 3.94 0.44 -13.90
C ASP A 79 3.29 -0.56 -14.87
N SER A 80 3.82 -1.79 -14.96
CA SER A 80 3.33 -2.80 -15.91
C SER A 80 2.35 -3.80 -15.31
N LYS A 81 2.22 -3.87 -13.98
CA LYS A 81 1.49 -4.94 -13.28
C LYS A 81 0.43 -4.45 -12.31
N ILE A 82 0.41 -3.19 -11.96
CA ILE A 82 -0.51 -2.62 -10.99
C ILE A 82 -1.14 -1.38 -11.61
N ASP A 83 -2.47 -1.28 -11.58
CA ASP A 83 -3.15 -0.05 -11.97
C ASP A 83 -2.88 1.03 -10.93
N ASN A 84 -2.20 2.09 -11.36
CA ASN A 84 -1.74 3.16 -10.49
C ASN A 84 -2.35 4.50 -10.91
N GLN A 85 -2.66 5.32 -9.92
CA GLN A 85 -3.05 6.72 -10.12
C GLN A 85 -2.19 7.61 -9.20
N TYR A 86 -1.53 8.60 -9.79
CA TYR A 86 -0.78 9.60 -9.05
C TYR A 86 -1.71 10.74 -8.66
N ILE A 87 -1.71 11.10 -7.37
CA ILE A 87 -2.62 12.09 -6.81
C ILE A 87 -1.95 12.87 -5.68
N ASN A 88 -2.31 14.15 -5.54
CA ASN A 88 -2.03 14.86 -4.30
C ASN A 88 -2.91 14.28 -3.19
N PHE A 89 -2.29 13.70 -2.16
CA PHE A 89 -2.99 13.08 -1.05
C PHE A 89 -3.83 14.06 -0.21
N GLU A 90 -3.62 15.36 -0.34
CA GLU A 90 -4.50 16.38 0.23
C GLU A 90 -5.87 16.48 -0.48
N ASN A 91 -5.98 15.92 -1.68
CA ASN A 91 -7.19 15.93 -2.51
C ASN A 91 -7.90 14.56 -2.58
N LEU A 92 -7.56 13.62 -1.69
CA LEU A 92 -8.19 12.28 -1.68
C LEU A 92 -9.70 12.32 -1.47
N ASP A 93 -10.21 13.30 -0.73
CA ASP A 93 -11.64 13.55 -0.53
C ASP A 93 -12.39 13.77 -1.85
N LYS A 94 -11.76 14.45 -2.81
CA LYS A 94 -12.35 14.75 -4.13
C LYS A 94 -12.65 13.50 -4.95
N ILE A 95 -11.86 12.44 -4.78
CA ILE A 95 -12.05 11.17 -5.49
C ILE A 95 -12.88 10.15 -4.69
N SER A 96 -13.25 10.47 -3.45
CA SER A 96 -14.00 9.56 -2.58
C SER A 96 -15.29 9.03 -3.22
N ASN A 97 -15.96 9.84 -4.05
CA ASN A 97 -17.20 9.46 -4.71
C ASN A 97 -17.01 8.62 -5.99
N GLU A 98 -15.78 8.52 -6.50
CA GLU A 98 -15.46 7.74 -7.69
C GLU A 98 -15.27 6.25 -7.38
N PHE A 99 -15.16 5.90 -6.09
CA PHE A 99 -14.89 4.55 -5.61
C PHE A 99 -16.00 4.06 -4.68
N ASP A 100 -16.34 2.76 -4.79
CA ASP A 100 -17.28 2.09 -3.89
C ASP A 100 -16.67 1.84 -2.50
N TYR A 101 -15.38 1.49 -2.46
CA TYR A 101 -14.62 1.21 -1.24
C TYR A 101 -13.18 1.67 -1.35
N PHE A 102 -12.55 1.83 -0.20
CA PHE A 102 -11.11 2.03 -0.07
C PHE A 102 -10.52 0.97 0.84
N ILE A 103 -9.37 0.42 0.43
CA ILE A 103 -8.60 -0.55 1.23
C ILE A 103 -7.29 0.11 1.66
N VAL A 104 -6.98 0.04 2.96
CA VAL A 104 -5.66 0.37 3.47
C VAL A 104 -4.91 -0.89 3.86
N GLY A 105 -3.65 -0.96 3.48
CA GLY A 105 -2.78 -2.10 3.72
C GLY A 105 -2.31 -2.75 2.40
N SER A 106 -1.56 -3.79 2.48
CA SER A 106 -1.00 -4.45 3.66
C SER A 106 0.25 -3.71 4.18
N ASP A 107 1.24 -4.46 4.68
CA ASP A 107 2.50 -4.00 5.22
C ASP A 107 2.36 -3.06 6.45
N GLN A 108 3.48 -2.44 6.88
CA GLN A 108 3.56 -1.64 8.10
C GLN A 108 3.01 -0.22 7.94
N ILE A 109 1.89 -0.06 7.25
CA ILE A 109 1.30 1.25 6.98
C ILE A 109 0.79 1.95 8.26
N TRP A 110 0.60 1.21 9.34
CA TRP A 110 0.24 1.76 10.65
C TRP A 110 1.43 1.95 11.61
N ASN A 111 2.67 1.79 11.08
CA ASN A 111 3.88 2.04 11.87
C ASN A 111 4.24 3.52 11.88
N TYR A 112 3.94 4.20 12.98
CA TYR A 112 4.21 5.64 13.14
C TYR A 112 5.72 5.96 13.18
N ASN A 113 6.59 4.99 13.47
CA ASN A 113 8.05 5.20 13.46
C ASN A 113 8.61 5.49 12.06
N PHE A 114 7.85 5.17 11.01
CA PHE A 114 8.19 5.50 9.61
C PHE A 114 7.49 6.76 9.08
N GLY A 115 6.92 7.58 9.97
CA GLY A 115 6.12 8.75 9.56
C GLY A 115 4.76 8.40 8.97
N LEU A 116 4.33 7.14 9.09
CA LEU A 116 3.04 6.61 8.67
C LEU A 116 1.98 6.76 9.77
N ALA A 117 0.86 6.07 9.65
CA ALA A 117 -0.29 6.19 10.55
C ALA A 117 -0.87 7.61 10.56
N GLN A 118 -0.95 8.23 9.39
CA GLN A 118 -1.62 9.52 9.16
C GLN A 118 -3.12 9.30 8.87
N ASP A 119 -3.90 10.37 8.79
CA ASP A 119 -5.35 10.27 8.55
C ASP A 119 -5.71 9.53 7.25
N LYS A 120 -4.92 9.70 6.19
CA LYS A 120 -5.06 8.93 4.95
C LYS A 120 -4.84 7.42 5.13
N ASP A 121 -3.95 7.04 6.06
CA ASP A 121 -3.61 5.64 6.36
C ASP A 121 -4.70 4.98 7.24
N PHE A 122 -5.69 5.77 7.66
CA PHE A 122 -6.94 5.33 8.29
C PHE A 122 -8.17 5.66 7.43
N LEU A 123 -7.95 6.02 6.16
CA LEU A 123 -9.02 6.29 5.17
C LEU A 123 -10.02 7.38 5.61
N LYS A 124 -9.60 8.37 6.42
CA LYS A 124 -10.50 9.38 6.96
C LYS A 124 -11.04 10.37 5.92
N PHE A 125 -10.51 10.35 4.71
CA PHE A 125 -10.95 11.17 3.59
C PHE A 125 -12.23 10.67 2.91
N THR A 126 -12.75 9.51 3.28
CA THR A 126 -13.97 8.91 2.71
C THR A 126 -14.98 8.54 3.78
N ASP A 127 -16.18 8.14 3.37
CA ASP A 127 -17.24 7.71 4.27
C ASP A 127 -16.88 6.46 5.06
N TYR A 128 -17.35 6.37 6.30
CA TYR A 128 -17.08 5.24 7.19
C TYR A 128 -17.41 3.89 6.56
N ASP A 129 -18.53 3.80 5.82
CA ASP A 129 -19.01 2.57 5.21
C ASP A 129 -18.12 2.06 4.07
N LYS A 130 -17.25 2.90 3.54
CA LYS A 130 -16.32 2.56 2.47
C LYS A 130 -14.95 2.09 2.96
N ARG A 131 -14.66 2.16 4.28
CA ARG A 131 -13.31 1.97 4.84
C ARG A 131 -13.04 0.54 5.24
N ILE A 132 -12.04 -0.07 4.61
CA ILE A 132 -11.59 -1.45 4.82
C ILE A 132 -10.10 -1.44 5.16
N SER A 133 -9.68 -2.13 6.21
CA SER A 133 -8.27 -2.47 6.39
C SER A 133 -8.04 -3.92 5.98
N TYR A 134 -7.05 -4.16 5.11
CA TYR A 134 -6.63 -5.50 4.74
C TYR A 134 -5.20 -5.76 5.21
N ALA A 135 -5.08 -6.52 6.29
CA ALA A 135 -3.81 -6.97 6.86
C ALA A 135 -2.73 -5.86 7.02
N PRO A 136 -3.06 -4.59 7.44
CA PRO A 136 -2.02 -3.65 7.83
C PRO A 136 -1.30 -4.14 9.08
N SER A 137 -0.06 -3.72 9.27
CA SER A 137 0.75 -4.03 10.45
C SER A 137 1.17 -2.75 11.16
N PHE A 138 1.28 -2.81 12.48
CA PHE A 138 1.96 -1.78 13.26
C PHE A 138 3.48 -1.95 13.22
N GLY A 139 3.99 -3.16 12.99
CA GLY A 139 5.41 -3.47 12.99
C GLY A 139 6.11 -3.29 14.34
N ILE A 140 5.34 -3.14 15.41
CA ILE A 140 5.78 -2.92 16.79
C ILE A 140 4.93 -3.74 17.75
N SER A 141 5.43 -3.99 18.95
CA SER A 141 4.75 -4.81 19.96
C SER A 141 3.87 -4.03 20.92
N ASP A 142 4.05 -2.72 21.00
CA ASP A 142 3.28 -1.82 21.88
C ASP A 142 3.23 -0.41 21.29
N ILE A 143 2.23 0.38 21.68
CA ILE A 143 2.05 1.76 21.24
C ILE A 143 2.50 2.71 22.36
N GLU A 144 3.47 3.57 22.04
CA GLU A 144 3.90 4.64 22.96
C GLU A 144 2.72 5.54 23.34
N GLU A 145 2.68 5.98 24.60
CA GLU A 145 1.57 6.76 25.17
C GLU A 145 1.16 7.95 24.30
N LYS A 146 2.15 8.69 23.79
CA LYS A 146 1.89 9.88 22.93
C LYS A 146 1.14 9.55 21.62
N TRP A 147 1.17 8.28 21.16
CA TRP A 147 0.51 7.84 19.92
C TRP A 147 -0.85 7.16 20.15
N LYS A 148 -1.15 6.72 21.38
CA LYS A 148 -2.37 5.95 21.68
C LYS A 148 -3.64 6.62 21.24
N ALA A 149 -3.82 7.90 21.56
CA ALA A 149 -5.03 8.65 21.19
C ALA A 149 -5.20 8.74 19.65
N LYS A 150 -4.12 9.01 18.91
CA LYS A 150 -4.14 9.08 17.45
C LYS A 150 -4.47 7.73 16.82
N ILE A 151 -3.81 6.67 17.27
CA ILE A 151 -4.03 5.31 16.76
C ILE A 151 -5.46 4.83 17.10
N CYS A 152 -5.91 5.04 18.34
CA CYS A 152 -7.28 4.72 18.77
C CYS A 152 -8.31 5.39 17.85
N ASN A 153 -8.19 6.69 17.62
CA ASN A 153 -9.09 7.45 16.75
C ASN A 153 -9.02 6.92 15.30
N GLY A 154 -7.80 6.66 14.78
CA GLY A 154 -7.58 6.11 13.46
C GLY A 154 -8.25 4.74 13.26
N VAL A 155 -7.98 3.80 14.16
CA VAL A 155 -8.55 2.44 14.10
C VAL A 155 -10.07 2.46 14.22
N ASN A 156 -10.63 3.31 15.10
CA ASN A 156 -12.09 3.46 15.25
C ASN A 156 -12.76 4.00 14.00
N SER A 157 -12.04 4.69 13.13
CA SER A 157 -12.57 5.19 11.85
C SER A 157 -12.72 4.10 10.79
N ILE A 158 -12.15 2.89 10.96
CA ILE A 158 -12.25 1.80 10.00
C ILE A 158 -13.49 0.94 10.30
N LYS A 159 -14.35 0.73 9.30
CA LYS A 159 -15.55 -0.12 9.43
C LYS A 159 -15.18 -1.60 9.42
N TYR A 160 -14.52 -2.04 8.36
CA TYR A 160 -14.14 -3.44 8.17
C TYR A 160 -12.68 -3.62 8.58
N LEU A 161 -12.48 -4.12 9.81
CA LEU A 161 -11.20 -4.06 10.51
C LEU A 161 -10.47 -5.40 10.48
N SER A 162 -9.27 -5.41 9.91
CA SER A 162 -8.34 -6.52 9.99
C SER A 162 -6.92 -6.05 10.22
N VAL A 163 -6.03 -6.95 10.60
CA VAL A 163 -4.58 -6.75 10.76
C VAL A 163 -3.83 -8.00 10.33
N ARG A 164 -2.51 -7.88 10.13
CA ARG A 164 -1.68 -9.00 9.68
C ARG A 164 -1.27 -9.97 10.78
N GLU A 165 -1.13 -9.50 12.00
CA GLU A 165 -0.60 -10.30 13.12
C GLU A 165 -1.44 -10.21 14.40
N ASN A 166 -1.33 -11.26 15.24
CA ASN A 166 -2.03 -11.34 16.53
C ASN A 166 -1.67 -10.18 17.47
N GLN A 167 -0.41 -9.70 17.42
CA GLN A 167 0.01 -8.55 18.23
C GLN A 167 -0.76 -7.29 17.84
N GLY A 168 -0.98 -7.05 16.54
CA GLY A 168 -1.78 -5.93 16.07
C GLY A 168 -3.25 -6.03 16.53
N ALA A 169 -3.82 -7.24 16.52
CA ALA A 169 -5.17 -7.46 17.03
C ALA A 169 -5.27 -7.20 18.54
N LYS A 170 -4.24 -7.58 19.30
CA LYS A 170 -4.14 -7.29 20.74
C LYS A 170 -4.07 -5.79 21.01
N ILE A 171 -3.21 -5.06 20.31
CA ILE A 171 -3.08 -3.60 20.39
C ILE A 171 -4.45 -2.94 20.14
N ILE A 172 -5.14 -3.33 19.08
CA ILE A 172 -6.46 -2.79 18.73
C ILE A 172 -7.47 -3.05 19.86
N LYS A 173 -7.50 -4.28 20.39
CA LYS A 173 -8.40 -4.64 21.47
C LYS A 173 -8.16 -3.81 22.74
N GLU A 174 -6.91 -3.62 23.09
CA GLU A 174 -6.53 -2.84 24.28
C GLU A 174 -6.85 -1.35 24.12
N LEU A 175 -6.60 -0.78 22.95
CA LEU A 175 -6.81 0.64 22.71
C LEU A 175 -8.27 1.02 22.46
N THR A 176 -9.05 0.16 21.80
CA THR A 176 -10.36 0.53 21.26
C THR A 176 -11.52 -0.34 21.77
N GLY A 177 -11.22 -1.46 22.42
CA GLY A 177 -12.23 -2.48 22.78
C GLY A 177 -12.73 -3.30 21.58
N ARG A 178 -12.36 -2.96 20.33
CA ARG A 178 -12.79 -3.66 19.12
C ARG A 178 -12.01 -4.94 18.88
N ASN A 179 -12.60 -5.86 18.12
CA ASN A 179 -11.90 -7.04 17.63
C ASN A 179 -11.51 -6.81 16.17
N ALA A 180 -10.25 -7.06 15.82
CA ALA A 180 -9.77 -7.11 14.46
C ALA A 180 -9.59 -8.55 13.99
N LYS A 181 -9.93 -8.85 12.72
CA LYS A 181 -9.62 -10.13 12.12
C LYS A 181 -8.12 -10.19 11.80
N VAL A 182 -7.46 -11.29 12.13
CA VAL A 182 -6.07 -11.53 11.69
C VAL A 182 -6.12 -12.21 10.32
N LEU A 183 -5.57 -11.57 9.30
CA LEU A 183 -5.56 -12.03 7.92
C LEU A 183 -4.13 -12.21 7.43
N LEU A 184 -3.95 -13.13 6.50
CA LEU A 184 -2.66 -13.38 5.84
C LEU A 184 -2.22 -12.15 5.03
N ASP A 185 -0.90 -11.98 4.93
CA ASP A 185 -0.33 -11.04 3.97
C ASP A 185 -0.82 -11.38 2.55
N PRO A 186 -1.18 -10.39 1.71
CA PRO A 186 -1.66 -10.63 0.35
C PRO A 186 -0.76 -11.52 -0.50
N THR A 187 0.54 -11.53 -0.24
CA THR A 187 1.49 -12.39 -0.97
C THR A 187 1.17 -13.88 -0.84
N LEU A 188 0.46 -14.28 0.20
CA LEU A 188 0.03 -15.65 0.43
C LEU A 188 -1.33 -15.99 -0.22
N LEU A 189 -1.99 -15.04 -0.87
CA LEU A 189 -3.25 -15.25 -1.59
C LEU A 189 -3.04 -15.73 -3.03
N LEU A 190 -1.83 -15.57 -3.55
CA LEU A 190 -1.48 -16.03 -4.88
C LEU A 190 -0.81 -17.40 -4.83
N SER A 191 -1.20 -18.27 -5.75
CA SER A 191 -0.60 -19.58 -5.92
C SER A 191 0.83 -19.49 -6.49
N LYS A 192 1.57 -20.58 -6.38
CA LYS A 192 2.89 -20.72 -6.98
C LYS A 192 2.88 -20.48 -8.49
N GLU A 193 1.83 -20.94 -9.17
CA GLU A 193 1.65 -20.77 -10.61
C GLU A 193 1.43 -19.30 -10.99
N GLU A 194 0.71 -18.54 -10.16
CA GLU A 194 0.49 -17.12 -10.38
C GLU A 194 1.78 -16.32 -10.18
N TRP A 195 2.55 -16.62 -9.15
CA TRP A 195 3.86 -16.00 -8.94
C TRP A 195 4.84 -16.31 -10.08
N ARG A 196 4.81 -17.53 -10.66
CA ARG A 196 5.65 -17.88 -11.81
C ARG A 196 5.37 -17.04 -13.06
N LYS A 197 4.15 -16.51 -13.24
CA LYS A 197 3.82 -15.65 -14.40
C LYS A 197 4.55 -14.31 -14.39
N VAL A 198 4.98 -13.84 -13.22
CA VAL A 198 5.69 -12.57 -13.05
C VAL A 198 7.17 -12.75 -12.73
N GLN A 199 7.59 -13.96 -12.46
CA GLN A 199 8.99 -14.29 -12.23
C GLN A 199 9.79 -14.09 -13.51
N LYS A 200 10.83 -13.28 -13.45
CA LYS A 200 11.88 -13.27 -14.49
C LYS A 200 12.91 -14.33 -14.13
N LYS A 201 13.23 -15.20 -15.07
CA LYS A 201 14.38 -16.09 -14.91
C LYS A 201 15.66 -15.23 -14.95
N PRO A 202 16.67 -15.53 -14.12
CA PRO A 202 17.95 -14.84 -14.15
C PRO A 202 18.65 -14.98 -15.49
#